data_543e924770a13daab2cf32c5edf01aa6
#
_entry.id   543e924770a13daab2cf32c5edf01aa6
#
_cell.length_a   1.000
_cell.length_b   1.000
_cell.length_c   1.000
_cell.angle_alpha   90.00
_cell.angle_beta   90.00
_cell.angle_gamma   90.00
#
_symmetry.space_group_name_H-M   'P 1'
#
loop_
_entity.id
_entity.type
_entity.pdbx_description
1 polymer ?
#
loop_
_entity_poly.entity_id
_entity_poly.type
_entity_poly.pdbx_seq_one_letter_code
_entity_poly.pdbx_strand_id
1 'polypeptide(L)'
;METQAGDRSMADGKHFIKILVFYVEKCLADQKKSSTLDNRYNTFRCQFDTKFPEETILRKERKYMTYEEFLSGLEKAIFVQRREEETIKRVQVLKNNGVQLDGFSCVMEGHREQPTVYVNHYFREDVTKEDLCTLAAMVLKIQRDSMLHQTGDFEMLLDYEKMKKRIYCRLISRNKNEELLKTVPWIPWMDLAIVFYMEIPGKLIKNATALIRTAHMERWKITEDQLFERAKKNLQRRGFRMVAMTEFLGDQVECPDAEMYILNTKKPEFGAAVFVDSQVRRICARQIGGSYYILPSSIHELILLPDKVDYERKELDELVRQVNSQCVEAEDFLSDHAYYYNAQKDRIEF
;
A
#
# COMPACT_ATOMS: atom_id res chain seq x y z
N MET A 1 12.74 25.34 -40.77
CA MET A 1 11.45 24.80 -40.29
C MET A 1 11.70 23.72 -39.24
N GLU A 2 12.44 24.01 -38.15
CA GLU A 2 12.85 23.02 -37.16
C GLU A 2 12.60 23.43 -35.70
N THR A 3 11.74 24.41 -35.46
CA THR A 3 11.53 24.97 -34.09
C THR A 3 10.12 24.74 -33.53
N GLN A 4 9.25 23.94 -34.16
CA GLN A 4 7.89 23.72 -33.64
C GLN A 4 7.63 22.33 -33.03
N ALA A 5 8.55 21.37 -33.18
CA ALA A 5 8.37 20.03 -32.62
C ALA A 5 8.76 19.93 -31.13
N GLY A 6 9.76 20.68 -30.70
CA GLY A 6 10.25 20.64 -29.29
C GLY A 6 9.32 21.29 -28.26
N ASP A 7 8.52 22.27 -28.69
CA ASP A 7 7.63 23.01 -27.76
C ASP A 7 6.32 22.27 -27.46
N ARG A 8 5.83 21.43 -28.37
CA ARG A 8 4.66 20.57 -28.13
C ARG A 8 4.95 19.44 -27.16
N SER A 9 6.09 18.76 -27.28
CA SER A 9 6.50 17.66 -26.40
C SER A 9 6.60 18.09 -24.92
N MET A 10 7.13 19.29 -24.62
CA MET A 10 7.20 19.81 -23.24
C MET A 10 5.84 20.25 -22.67
N ALA A 11 4.94 20.76 -23.50
CA ALA A 11 3.58 21.12 -23.08
C ALA A 11 2.75 19.88 -22.76
N ASP A 12 2.86 18.85 -23.58
CA ASP A 12 2.17 17.56 -23.43
C ASP A 12 2.64 16.79 -22.20
N GLY A 13 3.96 16.76 -21.93
CA GLY A 13 4.52 16.15 -20.72
C GLY A 13 4.03 16.78 -19.41
N LYS A 14 3.93 18.12 -19.35
CA LYS A 14 3.42 18.81 -18.16
C LYS A 14 1.92 18.58 -17.94
N HIS A 15 1.16 18.44 -19.00
CA HIS A 15 -0.28 18.15 -18.91
C HIS A 15 -0.51 16.71 -18.44
N PHE A 16 0.26 15.77 -18.96
CA PHE A 16 0.27 14.37 -18.57
C PHE A 16 0.60 14.16 -17.08
N ILE A 17 1.63 14.85 -16.56
CA ILE A 17 1.98 14.85 -15.14
C ILE A 17 0.81 15.31 -14.29
N LYS A 18 0.13 16.39 -14.65
CA LYS A 18 -1.02 16.90 -13.89
C LYS A 18 -2.16 15.89 -13.82
N ILE A 19 -2.45 15.18 -14.90
CA ILE A 19 -3.48 14.16 -14.96
C ILE A 19 -3.10 12.98 -14.05
N LEU A 20 -1.84 12.54 -14.12
CA LEU A 20 -1.36 11.42 -13.33
C LEU A 20 -1.33 11.76 -11.83
N VAL A 21 -0.86 12.95 -11.46
CA VAL A 21 -0.88 13.45 -10.08
C VAL A 21 -2.32 13.54 -9.56
N PHE A 22 -3.22 14.16 -10.32
CA PHE A 22 -4.63 14.27 -9.96
C PHE A 22 -5.30 12.89 -9.81
N TYR A 23 -4.97 11.94 -10.68
CA TYR A 23 -5.44 10.57 -10.57
C TYR A 23 -4.97 9.89 -9.29
N VAL A 24 -3.67 9.97 -8.98
CA VAL A 24 -3.10 9.34 -7.77
C VAL A 24 -3.66 9.98 -6.51
N GLU A 25 -3.80 11.31 -6.47
CA GLU A 25 -4.45 12.03 -5.36
C GLU A 25 -5.90 11.57 -5.16
N LYS A 26 -6.65 11.37 -6.24
CA LYS A 26 -8.03 10.89 -6.19
C LYS A 26 -8.10 9.44 -5.69
N CYS A 27 -7.21 8.56 -6.17
CA CYS A 27 -7.10 7.18 -5.70
C CYS A 27 -6.76 7.09 -4.21
N LEU A 28 -5.82 7.90 -3.72
CA LEU A 28 -5.46 7.99 -2.31
C LEU A 28 -6.64 8.49 -1.46
N ALA A 29 -7.41 9.47 -1.95
CA ALA A 29 -8.60 9.95 -1.29
C ALA A 29 -9.70 8.89 -1.21
N ASP A 30 -9.88 8.08 -2.25
CA ASP A 30 -10.88 7.02 -2.29
C ASP A 30 -10.46 5.78 -1.48
N GLN A 31 -9.16 5.44 -1.43
CA GLN A 31 -8.64 4.43 -0.52
C GLN A 31 -8.85 4.82 0.95
N LYS A 32 -8.62 6.08 1.31
CA LYS A 32 -8.92 6.63 2.64
C LYS A 32 -10.42 6.54 2.99
N LYS A 33 -11.31 6.62 2.02
CA LYS A 33 -12.77 6.45 2.23
C LYS A 33 -13.21 4.99 2.34
N SER A 34 -12.47 4.05 1.75
CA SER A 34 -12.85 2.63 1.69
C SER A 34 -12.44 1.83 2.93
N SER A 35 -11.46 2.28 3.71
CA SER A 35 -11.09 1.61 4.94
C SER A 35 -12.06 1.99 6.06
N THR A 36 -12.88 1.05 6.48
CA THR A 36 -13.86 1.27 7.58
C THR A 36 -13.22 1.56 8.94
N LEU A 37 -11.94 1.32 9.09
CA LEU A 37 -11.12 1.78 10.20
C LEU A 37 -10.75 3.27 10.05
N ASP A 38 -10.37 3.73 8.85
CA ASP A 38 -10.03 5.12 8.57
C ASP A 38 -11.21 6.09 8.67
N ASN A 39 -12.45 5.68 8.39
CA ASN A 39 -13.62 6.56 8.56
C ASN A 39 -13.85 6.97 10.01
N ARG A 40 -13.43 6.18 11.00
CA ARG A 40 -13.44 6.60 12.42
C ARG A 40 -12.27 7.53 12.73
N TYR A 41 -11.13 7.39 12.02
CA TYR A 41 -9.95 8.25 12.19
C TYR A 41 -10.13 9.62 11.53
N ASN A 42 -10.75 9.70 10.36
CA ASN A 42 -11.01 10.97 9.67
C ASN A 42 -12.02 11.86 10.43
N THR A 43 -12.96 11.28 11.16
CA THR A 43 -13.86 12.06 12.02
C THR A 43 -13.10 12.74 13.17
N PHE A 44 -12.03 12.12 13.65
CA PHE A 44 -11.17 12.72 14.68
C PHE A 44 -10.23 13.79 14.10
N ARG A 45 -9.71 13.61 12.87
CA ARG A 45 -8.88 14.59 12.18
C ARG A 45 -9.65 15.89 11.89
N CYS A 46 -10.92 15.80 11.49
CA CYS A 46 -11.79 16.97 11.27
C CYS A 46 -12.13 17.75 12.54
N GLN A 47 -12.04 17.17 13.74
CA GLN A 47 -12.28 17.89 14.99
C GLN A 47 -11.06 18.73 15.45
N PHE A 48 -9.86 18.43 14.93
CA PHE A 48 -8.63 19.18 15.28
C PHE A 48 -8.26 20.27 14.27
N ASP A 49 -8.86 20.28 13.07
CA ASP A 49 -8.64 21.31 12.03
C ASP A 49 -9.48 22.58 12.19
N THR A 50 -10.13 22.79 13.35
CA THR A 50 -10.78 24.06 13.66
C THR A 50 -9.71 25.13 13.88
N LYS A 51 -9.61 26.06 12.93
CA LYS A 51 -8.84 27.31 13.03
C LYS A 51 -9.10 27.96 14.39
N PHE A 52 -8.08 27.96 15.24
CA PHE A 52 -8.03 28.88 16.38
C PHE A 52 -7.71 30.27 15.88
N PRO A 53 -8.38 31.32 16.38
CA PRO A 53 -8.04 32.71 16.03
C PRO A 53 -6.64 33.02 16.56
N GLU A 54 -5.89 33.78 15.76
CA GLU A 54 -4.59 34.34 16.14
C GLU A 54 -4.77 35.27 17.36
N GLU A 55 -4.61 34.75 18.56
CA GLU A 55 -4.36 35.57 19.73
C GLU A 55 -2.87 35.55 20.08
N THR A 56 -2.27 36.71 19.88
CA THR A 56 -0.93 37.06 20.30
C THR A 56 -0.81 36.97 21.81
N ILE A 57 -0.43 35.82 22.36
CA ILE A 57 -0.11 35.64 23.78
C ILE A 57 1.27 35.01 23.91
N LEU A 58 2.20 35.81 24.45
CA LEU A 58 3.46 35.45 25.11
C LEU A 58 4.02 34.05 24.77
N ARG A 59 5.04 34.01 23.92
CA ARG A 59 5.90 32.85 23.67
C ARG A 59 6.58 32.41 24.99
N LYS A 60 5.90 31.61 25.81
CA LYS A 60 6.57 30.65 26.66
C LYS A 60 7.28 29.67 25.73
N GLU A 61 8.53 29.36 25.97
CA GLU A 61 9.31 28.35 25.25
C GLU A 61 8.48 27.07 25.18
N ARG A 62 7.83 26.81 24.05
CA ARG A 62 7.17 25.52 23.80
C ARG A 62 8.29 24.50 23.65
N LYS A 63 8.46 23.65 24.63
CA LYS A 63 9.34 22.50 24.53
C LYS A 63 8.71 21.54 23.52
N TYR A 64 9.29 21.45 22.34
CA TYR A 64 8.89 20.48 21.32
C TYR A 64 9.22 19.07 21.81
N MET A 65 8.32 18.13 21.57
CA MET A 65 8.49 16.74 21.96
C MET A 65 9.24 16.00 20.85
N THR A 66 10.28 15.27 21.19
CA THR A 66 10.94 14.35 20.25
C THR A 66 10.08 13.10 20.02
N TYR A 67 10.32 12.39 18.92
CA TYR A 67 9.59 11.15 18.63
C TYR A 67 9.74 10.08 19.73
N GLU A 68 10.93 9.96 20.31
CA GLU A 68 11.17 9.00 21.41
C GLU A 68 10.50 9.45 22.74
N GLU A 69 10.44 10.75 23.00
CA GLU A 69 9.66 11.29 24.13
C GLU A 69 8.16 11.04 23.94
N PHE A 70 7.66 11.16 22.70
CA PHE A 70 6.28 10.82 22.33
C PHE A 70 5.98 9.34 22.61
N LEU A 71 6.80 8.42 22.11
CA LEU A 71 6.60 6.98 22.30
C LEU A 71 6.67 6.60 23.78
N SER A 72 7.66 7.10 24.51
CA SER A 72 7.80 6.84 25.95
C SER A 72 6.68 7.46 26.79
N GLY A 73 6.22 8.65 26.38
CA GLY A 73 5.09 9.32 27.02
C GLY A 73 3.78 8.59 26.79
N LEU A 74 3.56 8.12 25.55
CA LEU A 74 2.38 7.34 25.18
C LEU A 74 2.35 5.98 25.91
N GLU A 75 3.49 5.28 25.98
CA GLU A 75 3.62 4.03 26.73
C GLU A 75 3.21 4.19 28.18
N LYS A 76 3.70 5.26 28.84
CA LYS A 76 3.32 5.59 30.22
C LYS A 76 1.82 5.90 30.36
N ALA A 77 1.25 6.65 29.41
CA ALA A 77 -0.17 6.98 29.40
C ALA A 77 -1.04 5.72 29.22
N ILE A 78 -0.64 4.80 28.33
CA ILE A 78 -1.31 3.51 28.14
C ILE A 78 -1.21 2.67 29.42
N PHE A 79 -0.01 2.60 30.03
CA PHE A 79 0.21 1.84 31.27
C PHE A 79 -0.68 2.31 32.43
N VAL A 80 -0.91 3.61 32.56
CA VAL A 80 -1.79 4.18 33.60
C VAL A 80 -3.26 3.84 33.36
N GLN A 81 -3.70 3.76 32.09
CA GLN A 81 -5.11 3.56 31.71
C GLN A 81 -5.47 2.10 31.42
N ARG A 82 -4.48 1.20 31.38
CA ARG A 82 -4.71 -0.23 31.17
C ARG A 82 -5.43 -0.86 32.37
N ARG A 83 -6.07 -1.99 32.14
CA ARG A 83 -6.57 -2.87 33.20
C ARG A 83 -5.41 -3.68 33.78
N GLU A 84 -5.58 -4.21 34.98
CA GLU A 84 -4.53 -5.02 35.64
C GLU A 84 -4.15 -6.26 34.83
N GLU A 85 -5.12 -6.90 34.20
CA GLU A 85 -4.94 -8.09 33.36
C GLU A 85 -4.30 -7.79 31.98
N GLU A 86 -4.18 -6.52 31.60
CA GLU A 86 -3.63 -6.10 30.30
C GLU A 86 -2.11 -5.86 30.41
N THR A 87 -1.32 -6.60 29.63
CA THR A 87 0.11 -6.37 29.47
C THR A 87 0.37 -5.61 28.19
N ILE A 88 1.05 -4.46 28.29
CA ILE A 88 1.37 -3.61 27.13
C ILE A 88 2.74 -3.97 26.59
N LYS A 89 2.84 -4.09 25.28
CA LYS A 89 4.12 -4.28 24.57
C LYS A 89 4.25 -3.23 23.48
N ARG A 90 5.35 -2.47 23.51
CA ARG A 90 5.79 -1.67 22.39
C ARG A 90 6.36 -2.63 21.33
N VAL A 91 5.96 -2.47 20.08
CA VAL A 91 6.33 -3.34 18.97
C VAL A 91 6.79 -2.46 17.81
N GLN A 92 7.92 -2.80 17.23
CA GLN A 92 8.37 -2.21 15.97
C GLN A 92 8.21 -3.25 14.85
N VAL A 93 7.52 -2.87 13.79
CA VAL A 93 7.20 -3.76 12.67
C VAL A 93 7.84 -3.23 11.40
N LEU A 94 8.65 -4.07 10.77
CA LEU A 94 9.19 -3.81 9.44
C LEU A 94 8.11 -4.07 8.39
N LYS A 95 7.73 -3.03 7.67
CA LYS A 95 6.80 -3.05 6.55
C LYS A 95 7.53 -3.11 5.21
N ASN A 96 6.75 -3.03 4.13
CA ASN A 96 7.28 -2.94 2.78
C ASN A 96 8.23 -1.73 2.64
N ASN A 97 9.25 -1.88 1.80
CA ASN A 97 10.25 -0.86 1.48
C ASN A 97 11.05 -0.34 2.68
N GLY A 98 11.25 -1.18 3.70
CA GLY A 98 12.04 -0.83 4.88
C GLY A 98 11.34 0.14 5.83
N VAL A 99 10.07 0.46 5.61
CA VAL A 99 9.29 1.33 6.52
C VAL A 99 9.16 0.64 7.86
N GLN A 100 9.57 1.33 8.92
CA GLN A 100 9.44 0.86 10.29
C GLN A 100 8.29 1.57 10.97
N LEU A 101 7.32 0.81 11.45
CA LEU A 101 6.20 1.33 12.21
C LEU A 101 6.30 0.91 13.66
N ASP A 102 6.22 1.91 14.55
CA ASP A 102 6.07 1.70 15.97
C ASP A 102 4.60 1.59 16.34
N GLY A 103 4.31 0.68 17.25
CA GLY A 103 2.94 0.47 17.71
C GLY A 103 2.90 -0.15 19.08
N PHE A 104 1.71 -0.25 19.62
CA PHE A 104 1.44 -0.90 20.87
C PHE A 104 0.48 -2.07 20.70
N SER A 105 0.78 -3.18 21.37
CA SER A 105 -0.05 -4.35 21.47
C SER A 105 -0.41 -4.58 22.93
N CYS A 106 -1.66 -4.90 23.22
CA CYS A 106 -2.14 -5.22 24.56
C CYS A 106 -2.34 -6.73 24.67
N VAL A 107 -1.52 -7.39 25.48
CA VAL A 107 -1.55 -8.83 25.70
C VAL A 107 -2.48 -9.14 26.85
N MET A 108 -3.51 -9.96 26.62
CA MET A 108 -4.35 -10.51 27.67
C MET A 108 -4.08 -11.99 27.84
N GLU A 109 -4.08 -12.48 29.06
CA GLU A 109 -3.88 -13.89 29.37
C GLU A 109 -4.94 -14.76 28.68
N GLY A 110 -4.51 -15.81 27.98
CA GLY A 110 -5.38 -16.69 27.21
C GLY A 110 -5.64 -16.27 25.74
N HIS A 111 -5.23 -15.08 25.31
CA HIS A 111 -5.33 -14.63 23.93
C HIS A 111 -3.98 -14.73 23.22
N ARG A 112 -3.90 -15.53 22.15
CA ARG A 112 -2.64 -15.79 21.43
C ARG A 112 -2.24 -14.70 20.44
N GLU A 113 -3.21 -14.00 19.85
CA GLU A 113 -2.96 -13.00 18.81
C GLU A 113 -3.65 -11.69 19.15
N GLN A 114 -2.90 -10.61 18.99
CA GLN A 114 -3.36 -9.29 19.38
C GLN A 114 -2.98 -8.27 18.33
N PRO A 115 -3.92 -7.39 17.95
CA PRO A 115 -3.64 -6.35 16.97
C PRO A 115 -2.61 -5.36 17.52
N THR A 116 -1.68 -4.96 16.67
CA THR A 116 -0.79 -3.83 16.94
C THR A 116 -1.44 -2.57 16.40
N VAL A 117 -1.58 -1.56 17.24
CA VAL A 117 -2.03 -0.21 16.84
C VAL A 117 -0.79 0.62 16.54
N TYR A 118 -0.59 0.96 15.27
CA TYR A 118 0.53 1.80 14.84
C TYR A 118 0.29 3.26 15.22
N VAL A 119 1.34 3.95 15.67
CA VAL A 119 1.20 5.30 16.24
C VAL A 119 2.04 6.38 15.55
N ASN A 120 2.83 6.01 14.53
CA ASN A 120 3.72 6.94 13.83
C ASN A 120 3.01 8.20 13.31
N HIS A 121 1.84 8.05 12.71
CA HIS A 121 1.06 9.13 12.11
C HIS A 121 0.40 10.09 13.12
N TYR A 122 0.40 9.75 14.41
CA TYR A 122 -0.09 10.63 15.46
C TYR A 122 1.00 11.53 16.05
N PHE A 123 2.26 11.29 15.69
CA PHE A 123 3.35 12.12 16.17
C PHE A 123 3.31 13.50 15.52
N ARG A 124 3.40 14.51 16.36
CA ARG A 124 3.66 15.91 16.03
C ARG A 124 4.57 16.49 17.10
N GLU A 125 5.39 17.45 16.75
CA GLU A 125 6.33 18.06 17.71
C GLU A 125 5.61 18.81 18.85
N ASP A 126 4.38 19.27 18.61
CA ASP A 126 3.55 20.03 19.56
C ASP A 126 2.57 19.17 20.38
N VAL A 127 2.73 17.83 20.34
CA VAL A 127 1.89 16.90 21.12
C VAL A 127 1.96 17.22 22.62
N THR A 128 0.80 17.35 23.24
CA THR A 128 0.66 17.63 24.68
C THR A 128 0.49 16.34 25.50
N LYS A 129 0.56 16.46 26.83
CA LYS A 129 0.26 15.33 27.72
C LYS A 129 -1.21 14.89 27.63
N GLU A 130 -2.12 15.83 27.42
CA GLU A 130 -3.53 15.55 27.21
C GLU A 130 -3.76 14.77 25.92
N ASP A 131 -3.06 15.12 24.82
CA ASP A 131 -3.10 14.37 23.57
C ASP A 131 -2.61 12.93 23.77
N LEU A 132 -1.52 12.72 24.53
CA LEU A 132 -1.02 11.39 24.85
C LEU A 132 -2.03 10.56 25.64
N CYS A 133 -2.73 11.18 26.61
CA CYS A 133 -3.78 10.48 27.37
C CYS A 133 -4.97 10.09 26.47
N THR A 134 -5.36 10.97 25.58
CA THR A 134 -6.46 10.72 24.61
C THR A 134 -6.08 9.61 23.64
N LEU A 135 -4.87 9.66 23.09
CA LEU A 135 -4.34 8.63 22.20
C LEU A 135 -4.22 7.27 22.92
N ALA A 136 -3.78 7.25 24.18
CA ALA A 136 -3.72 6.03 24.98
C ALA A 136 -5.10 5.37 25.15
N ALA A 137 -6.13 6.17 25.47
CA ALA A 137 -7.49 5.68 25.56
C ALA A 137 -8.00 5.10 24.23
N MET A 138 -7.67 5.75 23.12
CA MET A 138 -8.01 5.28 21.76
C MET A 138 -7.31 3.95 21.43
N VAL A 139 -6.00 3.83 21.68
CA VAL A 139 -5.23 2.60 21.47
C VAL A 139 -5.86 1.44 22.24
N LEU A 140 -6.12 1.62 23.53
CA LEU A 140 -6.74 0.59 24.37
C LEU A 140 -8.15 0.21 23.88
N LYS A 141 -8.94 1.21 23.46
CA LYS A 141 -10.28 0.96 22.92
C LYS A 141 -10.23 0.12 21.65
N ILE A 142 -9.38 0.46 20.69
CA ILE A 142 -9.23 -0.29 19.44
C ILE A 142 -8.86 -1.74 19.73
N GLN A 143 -7.93 -1.97 20.65
CA GLN A 143 -7.48 -3.30 21.02
C GLN A 143 -8.60 -4.11 21.69
N ARG A 144 -9.31 -3.53 22.64
CA ARG A 144 -10.45 -4.19 23.33
C ARG A 144 -11.59 -4.50 22.35
N ASP A 145 -11.95 -3.56 21.47
CA ASP A 145 -12.98 -3.76 20.44
C ASP A 145 -12.56 -4.89 19.48
N SER A 146 -11.29 -4.96 19.11
CA SER A 146 -10.77 -6.03 18.25
C SER A 146 -10.82 -7.40 18.91
N MET A 147 -10.57 -7.49 20.21
CA MET A 147 -10.67 -8.75 20.98
C MET A 147 -12.10 -9.27 21.08
N LEU A 148 -13.08 -8.39 21.27
CA LEU A 148 -14.50 -8.75 21.34
C LEU A 148 -15.01 -9.39 20.04
N HIS A 149 -14.36 -9.12 18.93
CA HIS A 149 -14.73 -9.66 17.61
C HIS A 149 -13.91 -10.90 17.20
N GLN A 150 -12.95 -11.33 18.01
CA GLN A 150 -12.12 -12.51 17.76
C GLN A 150 -12.84 -13.78 18.26
N THR A 151 -13.81 -14.26 17.49
CA THR A 151 -14.56 -15.49 17.81
C THR A 151 -14.12 -16.70 16.99
N GLY A 152 -12.87 -16.74 16.53
CA GLY A 152 -12.44 -17.73 15.57
C GLY A 152 -11.22 -18.56 15.95
N ASP A 153 -11.14 -19.72 15.36
CA ASP A 153 -10.00 -20.64 15.44
C ASP A 153 -8.87 -20.14 14.51
N PHE A 154 -7.88 -19.42 15.08
CA PHE A 154 -6.70 -18.95 14.36
C PHE A 154 -5.77 -20.12 13.93
N GLU A 155 -5.91 -21.32 14.50
CA GLU A 155 -5.14 -22.50 14.07
C GLU A 155 -5.44 -22.86 12.61
N MET A 156 -6.60 -22.46 12.09
CA MET A 156 -6.90 -22.63 10.66
C MET A 156 -5.89 -21.94 9.73
N LEU A 157 -5.23 -20.86 10.17
CA LEU A 157 -4.20 -20.16 9.37
C LEU A 157 -2.95 -21.04 9.17
N LEU A 158 -2.76 -22.02 10.04
CA LEU A 158 -1.66 -22.98 9.98
C LEU A 158 -1.99 -24.21 9.13
N ASP A 159 -3.23 -24.32 8.64
CA ASP A 159 -3.73 -25.41 7.81
C ASP A 159 -3.73 -24.99 6.33
N TYR A 160 -2.82 -25.55 5.53
CA TYR A 160 -2.70 -25.23 4.10
C TYR A 160 -4.00 -25.50 3.34
N GLU A 161 -4.68 -26.61 3.58
CA GLU A 161 -5.89 -27.00 2.85
C GLU A 161 -7.02 -25.98 3.06
N LYS A 162 -7.13 -25.43 4.27
CA LYS A 162 -8.09 -24.38 4.61
C LYS A 162 -7.71 -23.04 3.99
N MET A 163 -6.40 -22.73 3.88
CA MET A 163 -5.90 -21.43 3.46
C MET A 163 -5.55 -21.35 1.96
N LYS A 164 -5.29 -22.45 1.27
CA LYS A 164 -4.79 -22.46 -0.11
C LYS A 164 -5.62 -21.66 -1.12
N LYS A 165 -6.93 -21.48 -0.91
CA LYS A 165 -7.81 -20.67 -1.78
C LYS A 165 -7.70 -19.17 -1.49
N ARG A 166 -7.00 -18.78 -0.43
CA ARG A 166 -6.83 -17.41 0.06
C ARG A 166 -5.40 -16.88 -0.09
N ILE A 167 -4.51 -17.69 -0.68
CA ILE A 167 -3.12 -17.33 -0.95
C ILE A 167 -3.03 -16.57 -2.26
N TYR A 168 -2.34 -15.43 -2.23
CA TYR A 168 -2.10 -14.56 -3.39
C TYR A 168 -0.66 -14.09 -3.39
N CYS A 169 -0.22 -13.49 -4.50
CA CYS A 169 1.08 -12.83 -4.57
C CYS A 169 0.91 -11.31 -4.70
N ARG A 170 1.96 -10.59 -4.35
CA ARG A 170 2.14 -9.17 -4.60
C ARG A 170 3.54 -8.89 -5.12
N LEU A 171 3.69 -7.84 -5.92
CA LEU A 171 4.97 -7.31 -6.33
C LEU A 171 5.46 -6.30 -5.30
N ILE A 172 6.77 -6.31 -5.02
CA ILE A 172 7.46 -5.32 -4.19
C ILE A 172 8.82 -4.98 -4.81
N SER A 173 9.36 -3.82 -4.48
CA SER A 173 10.72 -3.44 -4.85
C SER A 173 11.72 -4.38 -4.21
N ARG A 174 12.58 -5.03 -5.01
CA ARG A 174 13.59 -5.95 -4.49
C ARG A 174 14.63 -5.23 -3.64
N ASN A 175 15.16 -4.12 -4.15
CA ASN A 175 16.25 -3.39 -3.50
C ASN A 175 15.83 -2.75 -2.18
N LYS A 176 14.58 -2.28 -2.07
CA LYS A 176 14.07 -1.67 -0.83
C LYS A 176 13.62 -2.68 0.22
N ASN A 177 13.60 -3.98 -0.11
CA ASN A 177 13.07 -5.02 0.76
C ASN A 177 14.08 -6.13 1.08
N GLU A 178 15.39 -5.90 0.98
CA GLU A 178 16.41 -6.93 1.20
C GLU A 178 16.26 -7.64 2.55
N GLU A 179 16.02 -6.90 3.62
CA GLU A 179 15.85 -7.47 4.97
C GLU A 179 14.55 -8.29 5.08
N LEU A 180 13.46 -7.78 4.48
CA LEU A 180 12.18 -8.51 4.46
C LEU A 180 12.30 -9.82 3.71
N LEU A 181 12.99 -9.81 2.57
CA LEU A 181 13.17 -10.97 1.68
C LEU A 181 13.98 -12.11 2.33
N LYS A 182 14.78 -11.83 3.36
CA LYS A 182 15.45 -12.87 4.16
C LYS A 182 14.49 -13.74 4.99
N THR A 183 13.26 -13.27 5.22
CA THR A 183 12.29 -13.88 6.16
C THR A 183 11.03 -14.42 5.50
N VAL A 184 10.90 -14.25 4.19
CA VAL A 184 9.71 -14.63 3.42
C VAL A 184 10.12 -15.44 2.18
N PRO A 185 9.28 -16.37 1.70
CA PRO A 185 9.46 -16.96 0.39
C PRO A 185 9.23 -15.89 -0.69
N TRP A 186 10.07 -15.89 -1.72
CA TRP A 186 9.96 -14.94 -2.81
C TRP A 186 10.56 -15.48 -4.11
N ILE A 187 10.10 -14.93 -5.22
CA ILE A 187 10.59 -15.27 -6.56
C ILE A 187 11.08 -13.99 -7.22
N PRO A 188 12.29 -13.99 -7.84
CA PRO A 188 12.79 -12.85 -8.59
C PRO A 188 11.92 -12.60 -9.83
N TRP A 189 11.57 -11.35 -10.07
CA TRP A 189 10.81 -10.94 -11.25
C TRP A 189 11.33 -9.59 -11.74
N MET A 190 12.21 -9.61 -12.74
CA MET A 190 12.99 -8.45 -13.18
C MET A 190 13.79 -7.86 -11.99
N ASP A 191 13.68 -6.56 -11.74
CA ASP A 191 14.24 -5.86 -10.57
C ASP A 191 13.32 -5.88 -9.35
N LEU A 192 12.15 -6.51 -9.45
CA LEU A 192 11.16 -6.68 -8.41
C LEU A 192 11.24 -8.07 -7.75
N ALA A 193 10.48 -8.24 -6.69
CA ALA A 193 10.27 -9.52 -6.04
C ALA A 193 8.77 -9.85 -5.95
N ILE A 194 8.41 -11.08 -6.29
CA ILE A 194 7.10 -11.66 -6.02
C ILE A 194 7.14 -12.23 -4.63
N VAL A 195 6.33 -11.71 -3.71
CA VAL A 195 6.11 -12.24 -2.37
C VAL A 195 4.67 -12.69 -2.19
N PHE A 196 4.38 -13.44 -1.13
CA PHE A 196 3.09 -14.10 -0.96
C PHE A 196 2.40 -13.63 0.30
N TYR A 197 1.08 -13.52 0.22
CA TYR A 197 0.23 -13.19 1.36
C TYR A 197 -1.02 -14.07 1.36
N MET A 198 -1.63 -14.19 2.54
CA MET A 198 -2.93 -14.82 2.70
C MET A 198 -3.98 -13.81 3.16
N GLU A 199 -5.18 -13.91 2.64
CA GLU A 199 -6.33 -13.16 3.16
C GLU A 199 -6.88 -13.88 4.39
N ILE A 200 -6.93 -13.17 5.50
CA ILE A 200 -7.50 -13.68 6.73
C ILE A 200 -9.02 -13.81 6.54
N PRO A 201 -9.63 -14.94 6.92
CA PRO A 201 -11.08 -15.07 6.88
C PRO A 201 -11.78 -13.97 7.66
N GLY A 202 -12.76 -13.31 7.04
CA GLY A 202 -13.45 -12.16 7.66
C GLY A 202 -14.19 -12.48 8.96
N LYS A 203 -14.44 -13.78 9.25
CA LYS A 203 -14.93 -14.25 10.54
C LYS A 203 -13.88 -14.13 11.66
N LEU A 204 -12.58 -14.12 11.33
CA LEU A 204 -11.48 -13.90 12.27
C LEU A 204 -11.18 -12.41 12.38
N ILE A 205 -10.77 -11.80 11.26
CA ILE A 205 -10.49 -10.36 11.18
C ILE A 205 -11.00 -9.85 9.83
N LYS A 206 -11.83 -8.83 9.82
CA LYS A 206 -12.34 -8.22 8.58
C LYS A 206 -11.21 -7.50 7.83
N ASN A 207 -11.15 -7.71 6.51
CA ASN A 207 -10.24 -7.03 5.59
C ASN A 207 -8.75 -7.12 5.98
N ALA A 208 -8.33 -8.21 6.61
CA ALA A 208 -6.96 -8.41 7.02
C ALA A 208 -6.21 -9.33 6.07
N THR A 209 -4.93 -9.06 5.89
CA THR A 209 -3.98 -9.91 5.18
C THR A 209 -2.77 -10.21 6.06
N ALA A 210 -2.16 -11.37 5.85
CA ALA A 210 -0.91 -11.73 6.51
C ALA A 210 0.13 -12.16 5.48
N LEU A 211 1.34 -11.64 5.62
CA LEU A 211 2.48 -12.03 4.78
C LEU A 211 2.87 -13.49 5.10
N ILE A 212 3.05 -14.29 4.07
CA ILE A 212 3.51 -15.68 4.24
C ILE A 212 5.00 -15.66 4.54
N ARG A 213 5.38 -16.27 5.66
CA ARG A 213 6.76 -16.42 6.13
C ARG A 213 7.29 -17.82 5.81
N THR A 214 8.60 -17.98 5.80
CA THR A 214 9.25 -19.29 5.62
C THR A 214 8.72 -20.35 6.59
N ALA A 215 8.47 -19.98 7.85
CA ALA A 215 7.88 -20.88 8.86
C ALA A 215 6.48 -21.41 8.47
N HIS A 216 5.68 -20.65 7.70
CA HIS A 216 4.40 -21.19 7.18
C HIS A 216 4.65 -22.29 6.14
N MET A 217 5.62 -22.11 5.24
CA MET A 217 5.96 -23.13 4.23
C MET A 217 6.46 -24.43 4.84
N GLU A 218 7.34 -24.31 5.84
CA GLU A 218 7.85 -25.46 6.59
C GLU A 218 6.71 -26.27 7.22
N ARG A 219 5.77 -25.58 7.87
CA ARG A 219 4.60 -26.21 8.47
C ARG A 219 3.64 -26.80 7.43
N TRP A 220 3.43 -26.12 6.32
CA TRP A 220 2.58 -26.58 5.23
C TRP A 220 3.23 -27.65 4.35
N LYS A 221 4.54 -27.84 4.47
CA LYS A 221 5.36 -28.78 3.68
C LYS A 221 5.18 -28.56 2.17
N ILE A 222 5.24 -27.30 1.73
CA ILE A 222 5.14 -26.91 0.32
C ILE A 222 6.41 -26.19 -0.14
N THR A 223 6.69 -26.23 -1.45
CA THR A 223 7.77 -25.50 -2.09
C THR A 223 7.33 -24.12 -2.54
N GLU A 224 8.29 -23.24 -2.87
CA GLU A 224 8.03 -21.91 -3.44
C GLU A 224 7.28 -22.00 -4.77
N ASP A 225 7.62 -22.96 -5.63
CA ASP A 225 6.92 -23.18 -6.90
C ASP A 225 5.45 -23.57 -6.69
N GLN A 226 5.18 -24.46 -5.72
CA GLN A 226 3.81 -24.84 -5.37
C GLN A 226 3.02 -23.66 -4.82
N LEU A 227 3.67 -22.82 -4.02
CA LEU A 227 3.08 -21.61 -3.47
C LEU A 227 2.75 -20.61 -4.60
N PHE A 228 3.70 -20.39 -5.53
CA PHE A 228 3.52 -19.51 -6.68
C PHE A 228 2.39 -19.98 -7.60
N GLU A 229 2.39 -21.25 -7.99
CA GLU A 229 1.33 -21.81 -8.83
C GLU A 229 -0.05 -21.68 -8.17
N ARG A 230 -0.11 -21.83 -6.85
CA ARG A 230 -1.34 -21.62 -6.11
C ARG A 230 -1.78 -20.17 -6.11
N ALA A 231 -0.88 -19.24 -5.83
CA ALA A 231 -1.14 -17.80 -5.83
C ALA A 231 -1.60 -17.34 -7.22
N LYS A 232 -0.93 -17.78 -8.28
CA LYS A 232 -1.28 -17.48 -9.68
C LYS A 232 -2.68 -17.96 -10.04
N LYS A 233 -3.04 -19.22 -9.72
CA LYS A 233 -4.40 -19.74 -9.94
C LYS A 233 -5.46 -18.94 -9.20
N ASN A 234 -5.18 -18.50 -7.99
CA ASN A 234 -6.13 -17.70 -7.22
C ASN A 234 -6.25 -16.30 -7.81
N LEU A 235 -5.14 -15.69 -8.26
CA LEU A 235 -5.13 -14.39 -8.91
C LEU A 235 -5.93 -14.40 -10.22
N GLN A 236 -5.78 -15.46 -11.03
CA GLN A 236 -6.58 -15.66 -12.26
C GLN A 236 -8.08 -15.77 -11.94
N ARG A 237 -8.46 -16.48 -10.88
CA ARG A 237 -9.87 -16.57 -10.44
C ARG A 237 -10.42 -15.25 -9.93
N ARG A 238 -9.60 -14.44 -9.26
CA ARG A 238 -9.96 -13.08 -8.84
C ARG A 238 -10.24 -12.21 -10.05
N GLY A 239 -9.49 -12.40 -11.12
CA GLY A 239 -9.55 -11.63 -12.34
C GLY A 239 -8.91 -10.25 -12.17
N PHE A 240 -8.75 -9.59 -13.28
CA PHE A 240 -8.22 -8.25 -13.36
C PHE A 240 -9.25 -7.28 -13.93
N ARG A 241 -8.96 -5.99 -13.80
CA ARG A 241 -9.70 -4.89 -14.37
C ARG A 241 -8.71 -3.98 -15.10
N MET A 242 -9.02 -3.63 -16.33
CA MET A 242 -8.34 -2.61 -17.11
C MET A 242 -9.38 -1.56 -17.49
N VAL A 243 -9.18 -0.33 -17.07
CA VAL A 243 -10.13 0.77 -17.24
C VAL A 243 -9.41 1.93 -17.88
N ALA A 244 -10.04 2.58 -18.86
CA ALA A 244 -9.53 3.83 -19.41
C ALA A 244 -9.50 4.90 -18.30
N MET A 245 -8.43 5.66 -18.24
CA MET A 245 -8.29 6.71 -17.22
C MET A 245 -9.36 7.79 -17.38
N THR A 246 -9.81 8.03 -18.60
CA THR A 246 -10.92 8.92 -18.94
C THR A 246 -12.24 8.51 -18.28
N GLU A 247 -12.54 7.19 -18.23
CA GLU A 247 -13.73 6.70 -17.53
C GLU A 247 -13.66 6.96 -16.01
N PHE A 248 -12.45 6.95 -15.47
CA PHE A 248 -12.24 7.16 -14.03
C PHE A 248 -12.30 8.64 -13.64
N LEU A 249 -11.74 9.53 -14.49
CA LEU A 249 -11.64 10.97 -14.20
C LEU A 249 -12.92 11.72 -14.62
N GLY A 250 -13.73 11.13 -15.52
CA GLY A 250 -14.91 11.79 -16.07
C GLY A 250 -14.56 13.04 -16.90
N ASP A 251 -15.52 13.94 -17.10
CA ASP A 251 -15.39 15.15 -17.92
C ASP A 251 -14.45 16.22 -17.34
N GLN A 252 -13.74 15.91 -16.25
CA GLN A 252 -12.90 16.88 -15.55
C GLN A 252 -11.51 17.08 -16.19
N VAL A 253 -11.14 16.26 -17.15
CA VAL A 253 -9.82 16.30 -17.78
C VAL A 253 -9.98 16.20 -19.30
N GLU A 254 -9.45 17.20 -20.01
CA GLU A 254 -9.26 17.08 -21.47
C GLU A 254 -8.28 15.93 -21.74
N CYS A 255 -8.70 14.95 -22.55
CA CYS A 255 -7.88 13.78 -22.86
C CYS A 255 -6.65 14.19 -23.66
N PRO A 256 -5.45 13.76 -23.27
CA PRO A 256 -4.28 13.82 -24.12
C PRO A 256 -4.47 12.89 -25.36
N ASP A 257 -3.68 13.10 -26.39
CA ASP A 257 -3.70 12.35 -27.65
C ASP A 257 -3.51 10.81 -27.47
N ALA A 258 -3.12 10.36 -26.30
CA ALA A 258 -2.97 8.95 -25.94
C ALA A 258 -3.79 8.59 -24.69
N GLU A 259 -4.77 7.69 -24.85
CA GLU A 259 -5.56 7.16 -23.74
C GLU A 259 -4.71 6.26 -22.84
N MET A 260 -4.67 6.56 -21.53
CA MET A 260 -4.02 5.73 -20.52
C MET A 260 -5.01 4.74 -19.90
N TYR A 261 -4.50 3.61 -19.43
CA TYR A 261 -5.30 2.59 -18.77
C TYR A 261 -4.76 2.27 -17.38
N ILE A 262 -5.66 2.05 -16.44
CA ILE A 262 -5.36 1.59 -15.11
C ILE A 262 -5.56 0.09 -15.09
N LEU A 263 -4.52 -0.64 -14.69
CA LEU A 263 -4.55 -2.09 -14.53
C LEU A 263 -4.44 -2.48 -13.06
N ASN A 264 -5.44 -3.16 -12.54
CA ASN A 264 -5.43 -3.74 -11.20
C ASN A 264 -6.28 -5.02 -11.11
N THR A 265 -6.44 -5.59 -9.92
CA THR A 265 -7.40 -6.66 -9.66
C THR A 265 -8.80 -6.09 -9.43
N LYS A 266 -9.83 -6.95 -9.51
CA LYS A 266 -11.20 -6.56 -9.10
C LYS A 266 -11.29 -6.14 -7.63
N LYS A 267 -10.36 -6.59 -6.80
CA LYS A 267 -10.15 -6.11 -5.43
C LYS A 267 -8.88 -5.25 -5.44
N PRO A 268 -8.94 -3.98 -5.05
CA PRO A 268 -7.86 -3.02 -5.32
C PRO A 268 -6.54 -3.30 -4.60
N GLU A 269 -6.52 -4.15 -3.57
CA GLU A 269 -5.29 -4.44 -2.81
C GLU A 269 -4.30 -5.27 -3.64
N PHE A 270 -3.03 -4.81 -3.72
CA PHE A 270 -1.90 -5.48 -4.38
C PHE A 270 -2.14 -5.84 -5.85
N GLY A 271 -2.92 -5.01 -6.55
CA GLY A 271 -3.38 -5.29 -7.90
C GLY A 271 -2.29 -5.29 -8.97
N ALA A 272 -1.15 -4.62 -8.75
CA ALA A 272 -0.02 -4.65 -9.68
C ALA A 272 0.46 -6.07 -10.00
N ALA A 273 0.26 -7.02 -9.07
CA ALA A 273 0.66 -8.42 -9.24
C ALA A 273 -0.04 -9.15 -10.41
N VAL A 274 -1.16 -8.67 -10.93
CA VAL A 274 -1.81 -9.29 -12.12
C VAL A 274 -0.88 -9.30 -13.33
N PHE A 275 0.06 -8.39 -13.35
CA PHE A 275 1.00 -8.25 -14.46
C PHE A 275 2.04 -9.40 -14.53
N VAL A 276 2.17 -10.20 -13.48
CA VAL A 276 2.98 -11.42 -13.49
C VAL A 276 2.42 -12.46 -14.48
N ASP A 277 1.10 -12.45 -14.71
CA ASP A 277 0.46 -13.38 -15.64
C ASP A 277 0.63 -12.92 -17.11
N SER A 278 1.29 -13.76 -17.92
CA SER A 278 1.49 -13.47 -19.35
C SER A 278 0.16 -13.36 -20.14
N GLN A 279 -0.89 -14.05 -19.70
CA GLN A 279 -2.20 -13.95 -20.34
C GLN A 279 -2.80 -12.55 -20.14
N VAL A 280 -2.65 -11.96 -18.95
CA VAL A 280 -3.08 -10.59 -18.68
C VAL A 280 -2.36 -9.63 -19.61
N ARG A 281 -1.03 -9.72 -19.71
CA ARG A 281 -0.23 -8.87 -20.60
C ARG A 281 -0.69 -8.92 -22.06
N ARG A 282 -0.95 -10.13 -22.58
CA ARG A 282 -1.47 -10.31 -23.95
C ARG A 282 -2.88 -9.76 -24.13
N ILE A 283 -3.74 -9.85 -23.11
CA ILE A 283 -5.08 -9.27 -23.17
C ILE A 283 -4.98 -7.75 -23.19
N CYS A 284 -4.15 -7.15 -22.33
CA CYS A 284 -3.89 -5.71 -22.34
C CYS A 284 -3.38 -5.25 -23.71
N ALA A 285 -2.41 -5.96 -24.32
CA ALA A 285 -1.90 -5.63 -25.64
C ALA A 285 -2.97 -5.66 -26.72
N ARG A 286 -3.88 -6.63 -26.66
CA ARG A 286 -4.99 -6.71 -27.62
C ARG A 286 -5.99 -5.56 -27.46
N GLN A 287 -6.29 -5.16 -26.23
CA GLN A 287 -7.19 -4.05 -25.94
C GLN A 287 -6.57 -2.69 -26.33
N ILE A 288 -5.29 -2.51 -26.06
CA ILE A 288 -4.51 -1.31 -26.42
C ILE A 288 -4.25 -1.24 -27.94
N GLY A 289 -4.17 -2.40 -28.61
CA GLY A 289 -3.89 -2.52 -30.03
C GLY A 289 -2.40 -2.63 -30.37
N GLY A 290 -1.52 -2.98 -29.42
CA GLY A 290 -0.08 -3.12 -29.65
C GLY A 290 0.76 -3.20 -28.38
N SER A 291 2.01 -2.84 -28.53
CA SER A 291 2.94 -2.68 -27.42
C SER A 291 2.58 -1.48 -26.54
N TYR A 292 3.09 -1.45 -25.31
CA TYR A 292 2.78 -0.38 -24.37
C TYR A 292 3.85 -0.24 -23.28
N TYR A 293 3.96 0.95 -22.74
CA TYR A 293 4.73 1.22 -21.53
C TYR A 293 3.92 0.92 -20.28
N ILE A 294 4.61 0.52 -19.22
CA ILE A 294 4.05 0.22 -17.91
C ILE A 294 4.67 1.17 -16.93
N LEU A 295 3.86 2.03 -16.32
CA LEU A 295 4.26 2.99 -15.30
C LEU A 295 3.81 2.45 -13.94
N PRO A 296 4.74 2.06 -13.05
CA PRO A 296 4.39 1.58 -11.71
C PRO A 296 3.87 2.73 -10.86
N SER A 297 2.55 2.80 -10.68
CA SER A 297 1.93 3.79 -9.81
C SER A 297 2.11 3.40 -8.33
N SER A 298 1.90 2.11 -8.02
CA SER A 298 2.06 1.57 -6.67
C SER A 298 2.08 0.04 -6.69
N ILE A 299 2.22 -0.59 -5.52
CA ILE A 299 2.00 -2.04 -5.39
C ILE A 299 0.53 -2.43 -5.69
N HIS A 300 -0.39 -1.46 -5.73
CA HIS A 300 -1.82 -1.69 -5.90
C HIS A 300 -2.27 -1.68 -7.36
N GLU A 301 -1.57 -0.96 -8.23
CA GLU A 301 -1.96 -0.77 -9.62
C GLU A 301 -0.80 -0.36 -10.53
N LEU A 302 -1.01 -0.56 -11.82
CA LEU A 302 -0.11 -0.13 -12.88
C LEU A 302 -0.86 0.76 -13.85
N ILE A 303 -0.18 1.75 -14.41
CA ILE A 303 -0.69 2.55 -15.51
C ILE A 303 -0.06 2.04 -16.80
N LEU A 304 -0.91 1.77 -17.78
CA LEU A 304 -0.51 1.32 -19.12
C LEU A 304 -0.67 2.47 -20.10
N LEU A 305 0.41 2.79 -20.80
CA LEU A 305 0.47 3.85 -21.80
C LEU A 305 0.73 3.24 -23.18
N PRO A 306 -0.20 3.36 -24.16
CA PRO A 306 0.00 2.85 -25.50
C PRO A 306 1.27 3.38 -26.16
N ASP A 307 2.00 2.53 -26.87
CA ASP A 307 3.18 2.88 -27.66
C ASP A 307 2.75 3.50 -29.02
N LYS A 308 2.03 4.63 -28.95
CA LYS A 308 1.55 5.38 -30.14
C LYS A 308 2.22 6.74 -30.25
N VAL A 309 2.88 7.19 -29.21
CA VAL A 309 3.60 8.47 -29.13
C VAL A 309 5.06 8.14 -28.86
N ASP A 310 5.95 8.82 -29.53
CA ASP A 310 7.40 8.62 -29.37
C ASP A 310 7.87 9.27 -28.08
N TYR A 311 7.71 8.52 -26.96
CA TYR A 311 8.21 8.93 -25.66
C TYR A 311 9.64 8.44 -25.49
N GLU A 312 10.55 9.34 -25.10
CA GLU A 312 11.84 8.92 -24.60
C GLU A 312 11.68 8.19 -23.26
N ARG A 313 12.31 7.02 -23.12
CA ARG A 313 12.26 6.24 -21.88
C ARG A 313 12.67 7.07 -20.64
N LYS A 314 13.68 7.93 -20.79
CA LYS A 314 14.14 8.81 -19.70
C LYS A 314 13.06 9.76 -19.19
N GLU A 315 12.20 10.26 -20.10
CA GLU A 315 11.08 11.12 -19.73
C GLU A 315 10.03 10.36 -18.90
N LEU A 316 9.74 9.12 -19.29
CA LEU A 316 8.82 8.26 -18.55
C LEU A 316 9.37 7.88 -17.16
N ASP A 317 10.68 7.59 -17.07
CA ASP A 317 11.33 7.30 -15.79
C ASP A 317 11.29 8.53 -14.86
N GLU A 318 11.52 9.72 -15.39
CA GLU A 318 11.45 10.95 -14.61
C GLU A 318 10.02 11.22 -14.12
N LEU A 319 9.03 10.97 -14.97
CA LEU A 319 7.62 11.06 -14.63
C LEU A 319 7.26 10.11 -13.48
N VAL A 320 7.69 8.84 -13.55
CA VAL A 320 7.46 7.85 -12.49
C VAL A 320 8.07 8.32 -11.18
N ARG A 321 9.32 8.82 -11.21
CA ARG A 321 9.99 9.35 -10.01
C ARG A 321 9.25 10.55 -9.41
N GLN A 322 8.80 11.48 -10.25
CA GLN A 322 8.08 12.66 -9.81
C GLN A 322 6.77 12.28 -9.13
N VAL A 323 5.97 11.41 -9.73
CA VAL A 323 4.70 10.93 -9.16
C VAL A 323 4.94 10.19 -7.84
N ASN A 324 5.92 9.29 -7.79
CA ASN A 324 6.28 8.58 -6.58
C ASN A 324 6.63 9.54 -5.44
N SER A 325 7.39 10.60 -5.72
CA SER A 325 7.82 11.56 -4.69
C SER A 325 6.69 12.43 -4.13
N GLN A 326 5.63 12.65 -4.91
CA GLN A 326 4.54 13.56 -4.55
C GLN A 326 3.30 12.84 -4.01
N CYS A 327 3.03 11.62 -4.49
CA CYS A 327 1.72 11.00 -4.34
C CYS A 327 1.74 9.59 -3.77
N VAL A 328 2.91 8.91 -3.73
CA VAL A 328 2.98 7.49 -3.31
C VAL A 328 3.57 7.38 -1.93
N GLU A 329 2.84 6.74 -1.02
CA GLU A 329 3.36 6.45 0.32
C GLU A 329 4.57 5.51 0.23
N ALA A 330 5.52 5.67 1.15
CA ALA A 330 6.78 4.91 1.10
C ALA A 330 6.55 3.39 1.11
N GLU A 331 5.54 2.89 1.82
CA GLU A 331 5.21 1.46 1.87
C GLU A 331 4.51 0.94 0.61
N ASP A 332 3.93 1.83 -0.22
CA ASP A 332 3.23 1.48 -1.45
C ASP A 332 4.09 1.62 -2.72
N PHE A 333 5.29 2.18 -2.58
CA PHE A 333 6.24 2.33 -3.68
C PHE A 333 6.59 0.96 -4.30
N LEU A 334 6.59 0.89 -5.63
CA LEU A 334 6.91 -0.33 -6.39
C LEU A 334 8.24 -0.21 -7.15
N SER A 335 8.37 0.77 -8.05
CA SER A 335 9.57 1.01 -8.87
C SER A 335 9.69 2.49 -9.22
N ASP A 336 10.88 2.94 -9.60
CA ASP A 336 11.21 4.34 -9.96
C ASP A 336 11.44 4.52 -11.47
N HIS A 337 11.09 3.54 -12.29
CA HIS A 337 11.23 3.59 -13.74
C HIS A 337 10.11 2.84 -14.46
N ALA A 338 9.95 3.15 -15.73
CA ALA A 338 8.99 2.52 -16.61
C ALA A 338 9.52 1.19 -17.16
N TYR A 339 8.61 0.28 -17.46
CA TYR A 339 8.88 -0.94 -18.23
C TYR A 339 8.19 -0.84 -19.60
N TYR A 340 8.61 -1.67 -20.53
CA TYR A 340 8.02 -1.76 -21.85
C TYR A 340 7.59 -3.19 -22.15
N TYR A 341 6.32 -3.40 -22.51
CA TYR A 341 5.85 -4.68 -22.99
C TYR A 341 5.85 -4.70 -24.53
N ASN A 342 6.72 -5.53 -25.10
CA ASN A 342 6.79 -5.75 -26.53
C ASN A 342 5.78 -6.84 -26.91
N ALA A 343 4.69 -6.46 -27.56
CA ALA A 343 3.60 -7.37 -27.92
C ALA A 343 4.00 -8.38 -29.00
N GLN A 344 4.96 -8.04 -29.88
CA GLN A 344 5.44 -8.96 -30.93
C GLN A 344 6.34 -10.05 -30.34
N LYS A 345 7.16 -9.72 -29.35
CA LYS A 345 8.09 -10.65 -28.69
C LYS A 345 7.48 -11.32 -27.45
N ASP A 346 6.28 -10.91 -27.03
CA ASP A 346 5.60 -11.35 -25.79
C ASP A 346 6.50 -11.26 -24.56
N ARG A 347 7.28 -10.18 -24.43
CA ARG A 347 8.23 -9.99 -23.31
C ARG A 347 8.24 -8.57 -22.79
N ILE A 348 8.62 -8.44 -21.53
CA ILE A 348 8.89 -7.15 -20.90
C ILE A 348 10.36 -6.80 -21.12
N GLU A 349 10.63 -5.56 -21.46
CA GLU A 349 11.95 -4.96 -21.63
C GLU A 349 12.09 -3.82 -20.60
N PHE A 350 13.26 -3.64 -19.97
CA PHE A 350 13.52 -2.61 -18.97
C PHE A 350 15.00 -2.19 -18.98
#